data_2cb6c73ca5c5fd2e82a3dbf50ef64525
#
_entry.id   2cb6c73ca5c5fd2e82a3dbf50ef64525
#
_cell.length_a   1.000
_cell.length_b   1.000
_cell.length_c   1.000
_cell.angle_alpha   90.00
_cell.angle_beta   90.00
_cell.angle_gamma   90.00
#
_symmetry.space_group_name_H-M   'P 1'
#
loop_
_entity.id
_entity.type
_entity.pdbx_description
1 polymer ?
#
loop_
_entity_poly.entity_id
_entity_poly.type
_entity_poly.pdbx_seq_one_letter_code
_entity_poly.pdbx_strand_id
1 'polypeptide(L)'
;MEMTNFSFRSIPCLLLLAYCLLPPLLLINCAPKDPKYQQYFVEGEQLYLQRCSNCHQKDGKGLGLVYPPLAPSDFMDKNFEAVICLIKKGKSGEMMVNGNLYNQPMPGIPSLTELEIAEITTYLYNSWGRERGLVAVNDVGKILQTCDQ
;
A
#
# COMPACT_ATOMS: atom_id res chain seq x y z
N MET A 1 -68.33 -5.30 20.22
CA MET A 1 -67.02 -5.86 20.62
C MET A 1 -66.72 -6.96 19.62
N GLU A 2 -66.28 -6.55 18.43
CA GLU A 2 -66.02 -7.44 17.30
C GLU A 2 -64.53 -7.88 17.32
N MET A 3 -64.34 -9.18 17.48
CA MET A 3 -63.05 -9.81 17.37
C MET A 3 -62.74 -10.05 15.89
N THR A 4 -61.87 -9.25 15.29
CA THR A 4 -61.43 -9.45 13.92
C THR A 4 -60.49 -10.66 13.87
N ASN A 5 -60.92 -11.72 13.22
CA ASN A 5 -60.18 -12.91 12.88
C ASN A 5 -59.03 -12.54 11.89
N PHE A 6 -57.81 -12.53 12.37
CA PHE A 6 -56.61 -12.43 11.52
C PHE A 6 -56.37 -13.78 10.87
N SER A 7 -56.85 -13.92 9.65
CA SER A 7 -56.62 -15.13 8.83
C SER A 7 -55.16 -15.18 8.42
N PHE A 8 -54.42 -16.09 9.02
CA PHE A 8 -53.04 -16.42 8.64
C PHE A 8 -53.09 -17.13 7.26
N ARG A 9 -53.08 -16.32 6.17
CA ARG A 9 -52.97 -16.85 4.81
C ARG A 9 -51.64 -17.60 4.66
N SER A 10 -51.73 -18.90 4.55
CA SER A 10 -50.63 -19.82 4.28
C SER A 10 -49.82 -19.30 3.11
N ILE A 11 -48.63 -18.77 3.39
CA ILE A 11 -47.63 -18.49 2.37
C ILE A 11 -47.26 -19.82 1.76
N PRO A 12 -47.48 -20.04 0.45
CA PRO A 12 -47.27 -21.32 -0.15
C PRO A 12 -45.82 -21.74 0.02
N CYS A 13 -45.59 -22.93 0.52
CA CYS A 13 -44.28 -23.54 0.80
C CYS A 13 -43.33 -23.51 -0.41
N LEU A 14 -43.90 -23.34 -1.61
CA LEU A 14 -43.20 -23.15 -2.89
C LEU A 14 -42.36 -21.85 -2.94
N LEU A 15 -42.78 -20.75 -2.29
CA LEU A 15 -42.02 -19.50 -2.27
C LEU A 15 -40.81 -19.57 -1.35
N LEU A 16 -40.92 -20.33 -0.26
CA LEU A 16 -39.80 -20.60 0.65
C LEU A 16 -38.75 -21.52 0.00
N LEU A 17 -39.19 -22.52 -0.75
CA LEU A 17 -38.28 -23.39 -1.51
C LEU A 17 -37.57 -22.65 -2.65
N ALA A 18 -38.21 -21.70 -3.32
CA ALA A 18 -37.60 -20.87 -4.35
C ALA A 18 -36.54 -19.93 -3.79
N TYR A 19 -36.71 -19.47 -2.55
CA TYR A 19 -35.69 -18.62 -1.87
C TYR A 19 -34.46 -19.42 -1.43
N CYS A 20 -34.60 -20.70 -1.09
CA CYS A 20 -33.48 -21.59 -0.76
C CYS A 20 -32.70 -22.07 -1.99
N LEU A 21 -33.30 -21.99 -3.19
CA LEU A 21 -32.67 -22.37 -4.45
C LEU A 21 -32.01 -21.17 -5.19
N LEU A 22 -32.08 -19.96 -4.67
CA LEU A 22 -31.22 -18.88 -5.15
C LEU A 22 -29.77 -19.30 -4.88
N PRO A 23 -28.95 -19.52 -5.94
CA PRO A 23 -27.59 -19.97 -5.72
C PRO A 23 -26.84 -18.93 -4.89
N PRO A 24 -25.91 -19.36 -4.00
CA PRO A 24 -25.02 -18.46 -3.25
C PRO A 24 -23.97 -17.84 -4.19
N LEU A 25 -24.40 -17.37 -5.36
CA LEU A 25 -23.56 -16.81 -6.42
C LEU A 25 -23.10 -15.38 -6.11
N LEU A 26 -23.45 -14.84 -4.94
CA LEU A 26 -23.04 -13.51 -4.51
C LEU A 26 -22.04 -13.53 -3.35
N LEU A 27 -21.50 -14.69 -2.99
CA LEU A 27 -20.24 -14.71 -2.24
C LEU A 27 -19.12 -14.40 -3.23
N ILE A 28 -19.07 -13.12 -3.66
CA ILE A 28 -17.89 -12.57 -4.32
C ILE A 28 -16.74 -12.89 -3.38
N ASN A 29 -15.93 -13.85 -3.78
CA ASN A 29 -14.68 -14.20 -3.12
C ASN A 29 -13.81 -12.94 -3.09
N CYS A 30 -13.88 -12.14 -2.02
CA CYS A 30 -12.76 -11.35 -1.59
C CYS A 30 -11.71 -12.36 -1.11
N ALA A 31 -10.98 -12.97 -2.06
CA ALA A 31 -9.81 -13.75 -1.70
C ALA A 31 -8.90 -12.80 -0.91
N PRO A 32 -8.58 -13.09 0.35
CA PRO A 32 -7.67 -12.23 1.11
C PRO A 32 -6.35 -12.20 0.32
N LYS A 33 -5.84 -11.00 0.04
CA LYS A 33 -4.46 -10.85 -0.41
C LYS A 33 -3.59 -11.64 0.55
N ASP A 34 -2.51 -12.26 0.04
CA ASP A 34 -1.56 -13.04 0.84
C ASP A 34 -1.37 -12.41 2.24
N PRO A 35 -1.57 -13.14 3.34
CA PRO A 35 -1.44 -12.62 4.70
C PRO A 35 -0.11 -11.92 4.94
N LYS A 36 0.98 -12.43 4.34
CA LYS A 36 2.30 -11.82 4.40
C LYS A 36 2.33 -10.47 3.72
N TYR A 37 1.71 -10.34 2.54
CA TYR A 37 1.58 -9.06 1.86
C TYR A 37 0.81 -8.05 2.73
N GLN A 38 -0.29 -8.46 3.36
CA GLN A 38 -1.07 -7.59 4.23
C GLN A 38 -0.26 -7.09 5.43
N GLN A 39 0.49 -7.98 6.07
CA GLN A 39 1.37 -7.62 7.17
C GLN A 39 2.41 -6.58 6.73
N TYR A 40 3.15 -6.84 5.63
CA TYR A 40 4.17 -5.92 5.12
C TYR A 40 3.59 -4.57 4.74
N PHE A 41 2.40 -4.56 4.14
CA PHE A 41 1.75 -3.32 3.74
C PHE A 41 1.36 -2.46 4.95
N VAL A 42 0.75 -3.06 5.98
CA VAL A 42 0.32 -2.34 7.19
C VAL A 42 1.52 -1.84 8.01
N GLU A 43 2.53 -2.70 8.24
CA GLU A 43 3.75 -2.30 8.96
C GLU A 43 4.52 -1.23 8.17
N GLY A 44 4.61 -1.37 6.85
CA GLY A 44 5.22 -0.38 5.97
C GLY A 44 4.51 0.97 6.00
N GLU A 45 3.17 1.00 6.09
CA GLU A 45 2.41 2.23 6.29
C GLU A 45 2.76 2.90 7.61
N GLN A 46 2.83 2.15 8.71
CA GLN A 46 3.19 2.70 10.03
C GLN A 46 4.59 3.30 10.01
N LEU A 47 5.55 2.59 9.44
CA LEU A 47 6.92 3.07 9.29
C LEU A 47 6.99 4.32 8.41
N TYR A 48 6.27 4.35 7.29
CA TYR A 48 6.16 5.52 6.43
C TYR A 48 5.62 6.73 7.18
N LEU A 49 4.53 6.57 7.93
CA LEU A 49 3.93 7.65 8.70
C LEU A 49 4.87 8.20 9.77
N GLN A 50 5.69 7.35 10.38
CA GLN A 50 6.62 7.74 11.43
C GLN A 50 7.90 8.39 10.89
N ARG A 51 8.42 7.93 9.75
CA ARG A 51 9.78 8.23 9.29
C ARG A 51 9.83 9.10 8.02
N CYS A 52 8.79 9.08 7.19
CA CYS A 52 8.83 9.65 5.85
C CYS A 52 7.79 10.76 5.63
N SER A 53 6.60 10.64 6.24
CA SER A 53 5.45 11.49 5.94
C SER A 53 5.64 12.95 6.34
N ASN A 54 6.54 13.27 7.25
CA ASN A 54 6.84 14.66 7.62
C ASN A 54 7.38 15.50 6.44
N CYS A 55 8.12 14.85 5.53
CA CYS A 55 8.65 15.48 4.33
C CYS A 55 7.79 15.15 3.11
N HIS A 56 7.48 13.86 2.89
CA HIS A 56 6.79 13.42 1.68
C HIS A 56 5.26 13.50 1.77
N GLN A 57 4.72 13.95 2.90
CA GLN A 57 3.30 14.05 3.26
C GLN A 57 2.60 12.67 3.28
N LYS A 58 1.45 12.58 3.95
CA LYS A 58 0.69 11.32 4.08
C LYS A 58 0.15 10.81 2.75
N ASP A 59 -0.13 11.73 1.84
CA ASP A 59 -0.65 11.42 0.50
C ASP A 59 0.47 11.22 -0.54
N GLY A 60 1.73 11.26 -0.13
CA GLY A 60 2.88 11.06 -0.99
C GLY A 60 3.16 12.20 -1.98
N LYS A 61 2.48 13.35 -1.87
CA LYS A 61 2.63 14.46 -2.84
C LYS A 61 3.85 15.35 -2.60
N GLY A 62 4.56 15.15 -1.50
CA GLY A 62 5.67 16.00 -1.13
C GLY A 62 5.25 17.41 -0.72
N LEU A 63 6.15 18.35 -0.75
CA LEU A 63 5.89 19.73 -0.34
C LEU A 63 6.49 20.72 -1.34
N GLY A 64 5.68 21.14 -2.29
CA GLY A 64 6.08 22.10 -3.33
C GLY A 64 7.35 21.67 -4.06
N LEU A 65 8.32 22.59 -4.18
CA LEU A 65 9.65 22.31 -4.73
C LEU A 65 10.71 22.00 -3.66
N VAL A 66 10.29 21.80 -2.40
CA VAL A 66 11.20 21.48 -1.29
C VAL A 66 11.40 19.97 -1.17
N TYR A 67 10.31 19.22 -1.08
CA TYR A 67 10.35 17.77 -0.96
C TYR A 67 9.63 17.11 -2.13
N PRO A 68 10.30 16.19 -2.87
CA PRO A 68 9.72 15.61 -4.06
C PRO A 68 8.50 14.72 -3.76
N PRO A 69 7.55 14.62 -4.71
CA PRO A 69 6.46 13.68 -4.60
C PRO A 69 6.97 12.23 -4.77
N LEU A 70 6.31 11.33 -4.06
CA LEU A 70 6.42 9.89 -4.25
C LEU A 70 5.28 9.38 -5.13
N ALA A 71 4.16 10.16 -5.23
CA ALA A 71 2.99 9.80 -5.99
C ALA A 71 2.31 11.04 -6.63
N PRO A 72 2.29 11.13 -7.98
CA PRO A 72 3.08 10.33 -8.93
C PRO A 72 4.56 10.72 -8.91
N SER A 73 5.45 9.78 -9.26
CA SER A 73 6.89 10.04 -9.33
C SER A 73 7.54 9.19 -10.42
N ASP A 74 8.01 9.83 -11.46
CA ASP A 74 8.74 9.19 -12.54
C ASP A 74 10.08 8.61 -12.06
N PHE A 75 10.68 9.22 -11.04
CA PHE A 75 11.90 8.70 -10.42
C PHE A 75 11.64 7.35 -9.76
N MET A 76 10.58 7.23 -8.93
CA MET A 76 10.25 5.97 -8.29
C MET A 76 9.89 4.88 -9.30
N ASP A 77 9.16 5.24 -10.35
CA ASP A 77 8.71 4.28 -11.35
C ASP A 77 9.86 3.68 -12.16
N LYS A 78 10.96 4.43 -12.35
CA LYS A 78 12.13 4.02 -13.12
C LYS A 78 13.28 3.45 -12.28
N ASN A 79 13.35 3.77 -10.98
CA ASN A 79 14.56 3.57 -10.18
C ASN A 79 14.29 2.78 -8.87
N PHE A 80 13.62 1.64 -8.98
CA PHE A 80 13.20 0.84 -7.82
C PHE A 80 14.34 0.54 -6.84
N GLU A 81 15.49 0.06 -7.35
CA GLU A 81 16.65 -0.30 -6.53
C GLU A 81 17.27 0.94 -5.87
N ALA A 82 17.37 2.03 -6.62
CA ALA A 82 17.88 3.29 -6.08
C ALA A 82 17.00 3.82 -4.93
N VAL A 83 15.67 3.65 -4.99
CA VAL A 83 14.75 4.03 -3.89
C VAL A 83 15.09 3.27 -2.62
N ILE A 84 15.37 1.97 -2.69
CA ILE A 84 15.79 1.15 -1.54
C ILE A 84 17.10 1.68 -0.96
N CYS A 85 18.08 2.01 -1.81
CA CYS A 85 19.34 2.61 -1.39
C CYS A 85 19.13 3.97 -0.72
N LEU A 86 18.25 4.82 -1.28
CA LEU A 86 17.94 6.13 -0.72
C LEU A 86 17.32 6.05 0.68
N ILE A 87 16.44 5.09 0.94
CA ILE A 87 15.86 4.88 2.26
C ILE A 87 16.95 4.59 3.29
N LYS A 88 17.90 3.71 2.94
CA LYS A 88 18.98 3.30 3.86
C LYS A 88 20.05 4.38 4.04
N LYS A 89 20.50 5.00 2.94
CA LYS A 89 21.70 5.85 2.90
C LYS A 89 21.40 7.34 2.81
N GLY A 90 20.20 7.70 2.34
CA GLY A 90 19.86 9.09 2.04
C GLY A 90 20.37 9.56 0.69
N LYS A 91 20.21 10.84 0.44
CA LYS A 91 20.62 11.51 -0.80
C LYS A 91 21.00 12.96 -0.50
N SER A 92 22.12 13.38 -1.04
CA SER A 92 22.52 14.79 -1.10
C SER A 92 22.70 15.23 -2.55
N GLY A 93 22.59 16.54 -2.78
CA GLY A 93 22.67 17.14 -4.10
C GLY A 93 21.41 16.99 -4.94
N GLU A 94 21.47 17.47 -6.13
CA GLU A 94 20.35 17.65 -7.03
C GLU A 94 19.70 16.31 -7.47
N MET A 95 18.38 16.33 -7.61
CA MET A 95 17.58 15.24 -8.12
C MET A 95 16.43 15.78 -8.96
N MET A 96 16.22 15.19 -10.14
CA MET A 96 15.06 15.49 -10.98
C MET A 96 13.92 14.53 -10.67
N VAL A 97 12.73 15.07 -10.38
CA VAL A 97 11.50 14.29 -10.22
C VAL A 97 10.37 15.02 -10.97
N ASN A 98 9.71 14.34 -11.88
CA ASN A 98 8.63 14.87 -12.69
C ASN A 98 9.00 16.19 -13.41
N GLY A 99 10.25 16.30 -13.88
CA GLY A 99 10.76 17.49 -14.56
C GLY A 99 11.09 18.67 -13.65
N ASN A 100 10.99 18.53 -12.35
CA ASN A 100 11.37 19.55 -11.37
C ASN A 100 12.68 19.17 -10.67
N LEU A 101 13.50 20.19 -10.39
CA LEU A 101 14.77 20.02 -9.67
C LEU A 101 14.55 20.17 -8.16
N TYR A 102 14.99 19.17 -7.42
CA TYR A 102 15.00 19.14 -5.95
C TYR A 102 16.44 19.06 -5.45
N ASN A 103 16.76 19.83 -4.43
CA ASN A 103 18.13 19.84 -3.84
C ASN A 103 18.11 19.77 -2.30
N GLN A 104 16.94 19.58 -1.69
CA GLN A 104 16.84 19.36 -0.25
C GLN A 104 17.41 17.98 0.08
N PRO A 105 18.41 17.87 0.98
CA PRO A 105 18.94 16.57 1.37
C PRO A 105 17.86 15.67 1.99
N MET A 106 17.83 14.42 1.57
CA MET A 106 17.06 13.36 2.21
C MET A 106 17.98 12.59 3.17
N PRO A 107 17.76 12.65 4.48
CA PRO A 107 18.57 11.88 5.41
C PRO A 107 18.27 10.38 5.24
N GLY A 108 19.32 9.56 5.22
CA GLY A 108 19.15 8.12 5.29
C GLY A 108 18.76 7.66 6.70
N ILE A 109 18.25 6.46 6.81
CA ILE A 109 17.87 5.84 8.09
C ILE A 109 18.67 4.54 8.27
N PRO A 110 19.95 4.63 8.68
CA PRO A 110 20.84 3.45 8.78
C PRO A 110 20.37 2.40 9.79
N SER A 111 19.53 2.79 10.77
CA SER A 111 18.97 1.88 11.77
C SER A 111 17.88 0.95 11.24
N LEU A 112 17.29 1.23 10.08
CA LEU A 112 16.28 0.34 9.50
C LEU A 112 16.90 -1.02 9.13
N THR A 113 16.21 -2.08 9.51
CA THR A 113 16.52 -3.45 9.11
C THR A 113 16.10 -3.70 7.65
N GLU A 114 16.61 -4.76 7.05
CA GLU A 114 16.17 -5.18 5.70
C GLU A 114 14.67 -5.49 5.65
N LEU A 115 14.09 -6.01 6.75
CA LEU A 115 12.67 -6.27 6.86
C LEU A 115 11.87 -4.96 6.84
N GLU A 116 12.22 -3.99 7.67
CA GLU A 116 11.52 -2.70 7.71
C GLU A 116 11.63 -1.94 6.37
N ILE A 117 12.76 -2.05 5.67
CA ILE A 117 12.90 -1.46 4.32
C ILE A 117 11.99 -2.20 3.32
N ALA A 118 11.88 -3.54 3.42
CA ALA A 118 10.98 -4.31 2.57
C ALA A 118 9.51 -3.97 2.83
N GLU A 119 9.13 -3.75 4.08
CA GLU A 119 7.80 -3.32 4.49
C GLU A 119 7.49 -1.91 3.96
N ILE A 120 8.37 -0.93 4.21
CA ILE A 120 8.24 0.43 3.66
C ILE A 120 8.12 0.39 2.13
N THR A 121 8.99 -0.35 1.47
CA THR A 121 9.01 -0.44 0.00
C THR A 121 7.74 -1.13 -0.53
N THR A 122 7.25 -2.17 0.16
CA THR A 122 5.96 -2.80 -0.16
C THR A 122 4.83 -1.77 -0.07
N TYR A 123 4.77 -0.98 0.99
CA TYR A 123 3.76 0.09 1.12
C TYR A 123 3.89 1.12 -0.01
N LEU A 124 5.07 1.69 -0.24
CA LEU A 124 5.29 2.73 -1.25
C LEU A 124 4.90 2.29 -2.67
N TYR A 125 5.22 1.05 -3.02
CA TYR A 125 4.96 0.51 -4.36
C TYR A 125 3.61 -0.19 -4.53
N ASN A 126 2.74 -0.12 -3.52
CA ASN A 126 1.35 -0.58 -3.58
C ASN A 126 0.35 0.48 -3.09
N SER A 127 0.81 1.71 -2.92
CA SER A 127 -0.01 2.86 -2.55
C SER A 127 -0.18 3.80 -3.74
N TRP A 128 -1.17 4.68 -3.62
CA TRP A 128 -1.42 5.77 -4.57
C TRP A 128 -1.51 5.33 -6.04
N GLY A 129 -2.16 4.18 -6.28
CA GLY A 129 -2.40 3.64 -7.64
C GLY A 129 -1.29 2.75 -8.19
N ARG A 130 -0.29 2.39 -7.40
CA ARG A 130 0.70 1.37 -7.75
C ARG A 130 0.30 0.00 -7.22
N GLU A 131 0.67 -1.06 -7.93
CA GLU A 131 0.33 -2.46 -7.62
C GLU A 131 1.50 -3.40 -7.94
N ARG A 132 2.63 -3.22 -7.24
CA ARG A 132 3.83 -4.05 -7.47
C ARG A 132 3.74 -5.43 -6.81
N GLY A 133 3.00 -5.55 -5.72
CA GLY A 133 3.00 -6.75 -4.87
C GLY A 133 4.06 -6.69 -3.75
N LEU A 134 4.27 -7.84 -3.11
CA LEU A 134 5.21 -7.98 -2.00
C LEU A 134 6.66 -7.76 -2.45
N VAL A 135 7.39 -6.93 -1.72
CA VAL A 135 8.84 -6.80 -1.83
C VAL A 135 9.50 -7.73 -0.81
N ALA A 136 10.26 -8.70 -1.28
CA ALA A 136 10.86 -9.70 -0.39
C ALA A 136 12.11 -9.16 0.32
N VAL A 137 12.30 -9.53 1.60
CA VAL A 137 13.47 -9.13 2.40
C VAL A 137 14.79 -9.52 1.70
N ASN A 138 14.86 -10.75 1.16
CA ASN A 138 16.05 -11.22 0.48
C ASN A 138 16.43 -10.38 -0.75
N ASP A 139 15.44 -9.81 -1.45
CA ASP A 139 15.72 -8.93 -2.59
C ASP A 139 16.24 -7.58 -2.12
N VAL A 140 15.66 -7.03 -1.04
CA VAL A 140 16.19 -5.83 -0.38
C VAL A 140 17.62 -6.04 0.07
N GLY A 141 17.94 -7.17 0.73
CA GLY A 141 19.28 -7.49 1.17
C GLY A 141 20.30 -7.51 0.02
N LYS A 142 19.94 -8.12 -1.13
CA LYS A 142 20.80 -8.13 -2.33
C LYS A 142 21.04 -6.71 -2.88
N ILE A 143 19.96 -5.90 -2.97
CA ILE A 143 20.07 -4.52 -3.47
C ILE A 143 20.96 -3.69 -2.56
N LEU A 144 20.79 -3.80 -1.23
CA LEU A 144 21.60 -3.04 -0.28
C LEU A 144 23.11 -3.34 -0.37
N GLN A 145 23.51 -4.54 -0.81
CA GLN A 145 24.92 -4.89 -1.06
C GLN A 145 25.49 -4.18 -2.29
N THR A 146 24.66 -3.69 -3.20
CA THR A 146 25.09 -3.00 -4.43
C THR A 146 24.99 -1.48 -4.34
N CYS A 147 24.47 -0.93 -3.25
CA CYS A 147 24.24 0.51 -3.10
C CYS A 147 25.53 1.38 -3.07
N ASP A 148 26.71 0.80 -2.97
CA ASP A 148 28.00 1.50 -2.89
C ASP A 148 28.83 1.40 -4.16
N GLN A 149 28.28 0.79 -5.24
CA GLN A 149 28.99 0.57 -6.50
C GLN A 149 28.68 1.71 -7.51
#